data_a1761bec221e4d0a3ca7d1f593c1a057
#
_entry.id   a1761bec221e4d0a3ca7d1f593c1a057
#
_cell.length_a   1.000
_cell.length_b   1.000
_cell.length_c   1.000
_cell.angle_alpha   90.00
_cell.angle_beta   90.00
_cell.angle_gamma   90.00
#
_symmetry.space_group_name_H-M   'P 1'
#
loop_
_entity.id
_entity.type
_entity.pdbx_description
1 polymer ?
#
loop_
_entity_poly.entity_id
_entity_poly.type
_entity_poly.pdbx_seq_one_letter_code
_entity_poly.pdbx_strand_id
1 'polypeptide(L)'
;MANVEFYYEGKNIIIQCNKYDRMEKIIQQFMTKVGGKQNSLAFLYNGNTITDMNLTFDQLSNLDDKYRNKMNIIVSNSLTNSSSQFIFKDCVGADESMKDYAKMAILFAMQEHPHDYPKISNIIASKFEEKYEGGWSCSFVKEGGTSLNCYGCVLKILYGDYKITIAKTSN
;
A
#
# COMPACT_ATOMS: atom_id res chain seq x y z
N MET A 1 5.40 22.02 6.48
CA MET A 1 4.14 21.29 6.78
C MET A 1 4.11 20.07 5.90
N ALA A 2 3.69 18.93 6.43
CA ALA A 2 3.52 17.67 5.70
C ALA A 2 2.07 17.19 5.83
N ASN A 3 1.64 16.32 4.92
CA ASN A 3 0.32 15.70 4.95
C ASN A 3 0.49 14.18 5.11
N VAL A 4 -0.24 13.62 6.05
CA VAL A 4 -0.40 12.17 6.18
C VAL A 4 -1.82 11.80 5.79
N GLU A 5 -1.95 11.01 4.73
CA GLU A 5 -3.24 10.55 4.21
C GLU A 5 -3.51 9.14 4.73
N PHE A 6 -4.57 9.00 5.51
CA PHE A 6 -5.03 7.73 6.04
C PHE A 6 -6.18 7.20 5.19
N TYR A 7 -6.00 6.01 4.64
CA TYR A 7 -7.04 5.26 3.93
C TYR A 7 -7.73 4.32 4.92
N TYR A 8 -8.96 4.62 5.26
CA TYR A 8 -9.74 3.89 6.24
C TYR A 8 -11.22 3.77 5.82
N GLU A 9 -11.75 2.55 5.72
CA GLU A 9 -13.14 2.26 5.35
C GLU A 9 -13.60 3.00 4.07
N GLY A 10 -12.79 2.93 3.02
CA GLY A 10 -13.08 3.56 1.73
C GLY A 10 -12.99 5.10 1.75
N LYS A 11 -12.42 5.71 2.80
CA LYS A 11 -12.27 7.16 2.93
C LYS A 11 -10.82 7.55 3.01
N ASN A 12 -10.50 8.68 2.41
CA ASN A 12 -9.20 9.32 2.56
C ASN A 12 -9.29 10.45 3.60
N ILE A 13 -8.56 10.31 4.71
CA ILE A 13 -8.56 11.26 5.82
C ILE A 13 -7.17 11.89 5.92
N ILE A 14 -7.10 13.19 5.67
CA ILE A 14 -5.83 13.93 5.66
C ILE A 14 -5.60 14.57 7.04
N ILE A 15 -4.41 14.32 7.58
CA ILE A 15 -3.86 14.96 8.77
C ILE A 15 -2.68 15.81 8.37
N GLN A 16 -2.77 17.13 8.62
CA GLN A 16 -1.63 18.03 8.48
C GLN A 16 -0.76 17.96 9.72
N CYS A 17 0.54 17.86 9.54
CA CYS A 17 1.50 17.74 10.62
C CYS A 17 2.80 18.49 10.34
N ASN A 18 3.65 18.64 11.36
CA ASN A 18 5.04 19.01 11.17
C ASN A 18 5.86 17.76 10.86
N LYS A 19 6.93 17.88 10.05
CA LYS A 19 7.83 16.76 9.73
C LYS A 19 8.46 16.10 10.97
N TYR A 20 8.56 16.85 12.07
CA TYR A 20 9.13 16.38 13.33
C TYR A 20 8.06 15.92 14.32
N ASP A 21 6.76 15.95 13.96
CA ASP A 21 5.74 15.34 14.79
C ASP A 21 5.90 13.82 14.78
N ARG A 22 5.75 13.20 15.97
CA ARG A 22 5.81 11.75 16.13
C ARG A 22 4.55 11.11 15.56
N MET A 23 4.69 9.88 15.06
CA MET A 23 3.57 9.11 14.52
C MET A 23 2.46 8.91 15.54
N GLU A 24 2.79 8.76 16.84
CA GLU A 24 1.81 8.71 17.92
C GLU A 24 0.85 9.90 17.87
N LYS A 25 1.37 11.13 17.80
CA LYS A 25 0.56 12.36 17.75
C LYS A 25 -0.28 12.41 16.47
N ILE A 26 0.30 12.04 15.32
CA ILE A 26 -0.38 12.07 14.02
C ILE A 26 -1.53 11.06 14.01
N ILE A 27 -1.29 9.84 14.47
CA ILE A 27 -2.29 8.78 14.60
C ILE A 27 -3.39 9.18 15.59
N GLN A 28 -3.05 9.81 16.71
CA GLN A 28 -4.03 10.29 17.68
C GLN A 28 -4.98 11.33 17.07
N GLN A 29 -4.48 12.23 16.23
CA GLN A 29 -5.32 13.19 15.49
C GLN A 29 -6.27 12.47 14.52
N PHE A 30 -5.77 11.44 13.80
CA PHE A 30 -6.62 10.60 12.97
C PHE A 30 -7.70 9.90 13.80
N MET A 31 -7.33 9.26 14.91
CA MET A 31 -8.27 8.55 15.79
C MET A 31 -9.37 9.49 16.33
N THR A 32 -9.03 10.72 16.65
CA THR A 32 -10.00 11.74 17.05
C THR A 32 -11.02 12.05 15.96
N LYS A 33 -10.57 12.08 14.69
CA LYS A 33 -11.47 12.32 13.54
C LYS A 33 -12.42 11.15 13.26
N VAL A 34 -11.98 9.91 13.49
CA VAL A 34 -12.79 8.72 13.18
C VAL A 34 -13.56 8.17 14.37
N GLY A 35 -13.35 8.72 15.58
CA GLY A 35 -14.03 8.26 16.81
C GLY A 35 -13.65 6.85 17.25
N GLY A 36 -12.51 6.33 16.78
CA GLY A 36 -12.05 4.96 16.99
C GLY A 36 -11.18 4.77 18.23
N LYS A 37 -10.89 3.49 18.57
CA LYS A 37 -9.92 3.10 19.59
C LYS A 37 -8.63 2.61 18.92
N GLN A 38 -7.50 3.20 19.25
CA GLN A 38 -6.19 2.91 18.65
C GLN A 38 -5.82 1.42 18.71
N ASN A 39 -6.14 0.74 19.80
CA ASN A 39 -5.76 -0.66 20.02
C ASN A 39 -6.46 -1.68 19.10
N SER A 40 -7.45 -1.26 18.34
CA SER A 40 -8.19 -2.11 17.40
C SER A 40 -7.77 -1.92 15.94
N LEU A 41 -6.85 -0.99 15.66
CA LEU A 41 -6.43 -0.66 14.32
C LEU A 41 -4.93 -0.91 14.11
N ALA A 42 -4.57 -1.41 12.95
CA ALA A 42 -3.21 -1.48 12.46
C ALA A 42 -2.97 -0.39 11.41
N PHE A 43 -1.83 0.27 11.51
CA PHE A 43 -1.39 1.34 10.62
C PHE A 43 -0.25 0.82 9.76
N LEU A 44 -0.43 0.78 8.46
CA LEU A 44 0.54 0.23 7.53
C LEU A 44 1.11 1.34 6.63
N TYR A 45 2.42 1.45 6.62
CA TYR A 45 3.15 2.31 5.70
C TYR A 45 4.05 1.46 4.80
N ASN A 46 3.92 1.62 3.49
CA ASN A 46 4.61 0.79 2.49
C ASN A 46 4.46 -0.73 2.75
N GLY A 47 3.25 -1.15 3.17
CA GLY A 47 2.92 -2.55 3.45
C GLY A 47 3.50 -3.12 4.76
N ASN A 48 4.20 -2.31 5.55
CA ASN A 48 4.74 -2.70 6.85
C ASN A 48 3.96 -2.01 7.98
N THR A 49 3.65 -2.74 9.04
CA THR A 49 2.98 -2.17 10.21
C THR A 49 3.91 -1.18 10.91
N ILE A 50 3.40 0.01 11.20
CA ILE A 50 4.10 1.00 12.03
C ILE A 50 4.05 0.51 13.47
N THR A 51 5.17 0.01 13.98
CA THR A 51 5.30 -0.51 15.35
C THR A 51 5.93 0.51 16.30
N ASP A 52 6.87 1.33 15.81
CA ASP A 52 7.49 2.39 16.60
C ASP A 52 6.75 3.72 16.38
N MET A 53 5.91 4.05 17.33
CA MET A 53 5.11 5.28 17.33
C MET A 53 5.92 6.55 17.67
N ASN A 54 7.18 6.40 18.12
CA ASN A 54 8.05 7.54 18.42
C ASN A 54 8.74 8.10 17.18
N LEU A 55 8.80 7.34 16.08
CA LEU A 55 9.33 7.83 14.82
C LEU A 55 8.56 9.06 14.34
N THR A 56 9.29 10.05 13.84
CA THR A 56 8.69 11.23 13.23
C THR A 56 8.31 10.96 11.77
N PHE A 57 7.48 11.83 11.18
CA PHE A 57 7.23 11.80 9.73
C PHE A 57 8.55 11.71 8.94
N ASP A 58 9.53 12.56 9.27
CA ASP A 58 10.81 12.61 8.56
C ASP A 58 11.65 11.33 8.71
N GLN A 59 11.60 10.68 9.87
CA GLN A 59 12.34 9.43 10.09
C GLN A 59 11.68 8.22 9.41
N LEU A 60 10.35 8.19 9.37
CA LEU A 60 9.59 7.07 8.79
C LEU A 60 9.50 7.16 7.26
N SER A 61 9.39 8.38 6.70
CA SER A 61 9.16 8.60 5.27
C SER A 61 10.33 8.14 4.40
N ASN A 62 10.03 7.53 3.26
CA ASN A 62 10.99 7.35 2.18
C ASN A 62 11.35 8.69 1.48
N LEU A 63 12.30 8.67 0.56
CA LEU A 63 12.79 9.88 -0.11
C LEU A 63 11.70 10.59 -0.93
N ASP A 64 10.86 9.84 -1.62
CA ASP A 64 9.75 10.38 -2.43
C ASP A 64 8.74 11.11 -1.55
N ASP A 65 8.33 10.48 -0.44
CA ASP A 65 7.35 11.05 0.49
C ASP A 65 7.91 12.30 1.18
N LYS A 66 9.21 12.31 1.51
CA LYS A 66 9.92 13.50 2.02
C LYS A 66 9.89 14.64 1.01
N TYR A 67 10.19 14.33 -0.25
CA TYR A 67 10.19 15.34 -1.32
C TYR A 67 8.81 15.93 -1.55
N ARG A 68 7.78 15.09 -1.60
CA ARG A 68 6.39 15.51 -1.79
C ARG A 68 5.74 16.08 -0.52
N ASN A 69 6.37 15.93 0.64
CA ASN A 69 5.78 16.23 1.95
C ASN A 69 4.44 15.51 2.18
N LYS A 70 4.34 14.25 1.71
CA LYS A 70 3.12 13.48 1.71
C LYS A 70 3.42 12.01 2.00
N MET A 71 2.69 11.42 2.95
CA MET A 71 2.79 10.00 3.33
C MET A 71 1.41 9.37 3.26
N ASN A 72 1.33 8.16 2.70
CA ASN A 72 0.09 7.38 2.62
C ASN A 72 0.13 6.23 3.65
N ILE A 73 -0.85 6.16 4.52
CA ILE A 73 -1.01 5.12 5.54
C ILE A 73 -2.33 4.39 5.30
N ILE A 74 -2.26 3.07 5.18
CA ILE A 74 -3.46 2.22 5.14
C ILE A 74 -3.79 1.82 6.57
N VAL A 75 -5.07 1.99 6.93
CA VAL A 75 -5.57 1.61 8.26
C VAL A 75 -6.46 0.40 8.13
N SER A 76 -6.16 -0.65 8.86
CA SER A 76 -6.94 -1.89 8.88
C SER A 76 -7.29 -2.30 10.31
N ASN A 77 -8.34 -3.10 10.47
CA ASN A 77 -8.66 -3.69 11.76
C ASN A 77 -7.53 -4.65 12.18
N SER A 78 -7.03 -4.54 13.40
CA SER A 78 -5.93 -5.36 13.92
C SER A 78 -6.26 -6.86 13.92
N LEU A 79 -7.53 -7.23 13.91
CA LEU A 79 -8.00 -8.62 13.83
C LEU A 79 -7.79 -9.26 12.45
N THR A 80 -7.53 -8.48 11.39
CA THR A 80 -7.21 -8.99 10.05
C THR A 80 -5.71 -9.23 9.86
N ASN A 81 -4.87 -8.94 10.85
CA ASN A 81 -3.43 -9.20 10.85
C ASN A 81 -3.08 -10.68 11.14
N SER A 82 -3.91 -11.63 10.70
CA SER A 82 -3.46 -13.01 10.61
C SER A 82 -2.48 -13.12 9.45
N SER A 83 -1.20 -12.94 9.77
CA SER A 83 0.00 -13.51 9.10
C SER A 83 0.04 -13.59 7.55
N SER A 84 -0.71 -12.82 6.81
CA SER A 84 -0.58 -12.78 5.35
C SER A 84 0.66 -11.97 4.99
N GLN A 85 1.81 -12.63 4.99
CA GLN A 85 3.05 -12.04 4.55
C GLN A 85 3.06 -11.93 3.03
N PHE A 86 3.50 -10.80 2.50
CA PHE A 86 3.79 -10.68 1.09
C PHE A 86 5.05 -11.47 0.75
N ILE A 87 4.92 -12.46 -0.13
CA ILE A 87 6.03 -13.24 -0.64
C ILE A 87 6.25 -12.88 -2.10
N PHE A 88 7.36 -12.22 -2.39
CA PHE A 88 7.76 -11.89 -3.76
C PHE A 88 8.52 -13.06 -4.37
N LYS A 89 8.07 -13.54 -5.53
CA LYS A 89 8.67 -14.64 -6.29
C LYS A 89 8.99 -14.15 -7.71
N ASP A 90 10.13 -14.60 -8.25
CA ASP A 90 10.49 -14.36 -9.66
C ASP A 90 10.24 -12.92 -10.14
N CYS A 91 10.68 -11.93 -9.35
CA CYS A 91 10.57 -10.53 -9.73
C CYS A 91 11.73 -10.12 -10.64
N VAL A 92 11.42 -9.56 -11.80
CA VAL A 92 12.40 -9.07 -12.78
C VAL A 92 12.20 -7.57 -12.97
N GLY A 93 13.28 -6.81 -13.00
CA GLY A 93 13.24 -5.36 -13.24
C GLY A 93 12.56 -4.51 -12.14
N ALA A 94 12.27 -5.11 -10.98
CA ALA A 94 11.63 -4.43 -9.86
C ALA A 94 12.63 -4.23 -8.71
N ASP A 95 12.74 -3.01 -8.24
CA ASP A 95 13.50 -2.65 -7.03
C ASP A 95 12.64 -2.77 -5.75
N GLU A 96 13.25 -2.54 -4.59
CA GLU A 96 12.55 -2.62 -3.30
C GLU A 96 11.46 -1.53 -3.16
N SER A 97 11.69 -0.33 -3.73
CA SER A 97 10.68 0.74 -3.74
C SER A 97 9.42 0.33 -4.50
N MET A 98 9.60 -0.35 -5.63
CA MET A 98 8.49 -0.87 -6.43
C MET A 98 7.76 -2.00 -5.72
N LYS A 99 8.47 -2.87 -5.00
CA LYS A 99 7.85 -3.93 -4.18
C LYS A 99 7.02 -3.35 -3.03
N ASP A 100 7.53 -2.33 -2.34
CA ASP A 100 6.79 -1.64 -1.28
C ASP A 100 5.56 -0.91 -1.83
N TYR A 101 5.69 -0.30 -3.00
CA TYR A 101 4.54 0.30 -3.69
C TYR A 101 3.48 -0.75 -4.09
N ALA A 102 3.91 -1.93 -4.55
CA ALA A 102 3.00 -3.03 -4.87
C ALA A 102 2.20 -3.48 -3.63
N LYS A 103 2.83 -3.65 -2.48
CA LYS A 103 2.14 -3.96 -1.22
C LYS A 103 1.04 -2.94 -0.92
N MET A 104 1.40 -1.64 -1.00
CA MET A 104 0.45 -0.55 -0.76
C MET A 104 -0.71 -0.57 -1.75
N ALA A 105 -0.44 -0.71 -3.05
CA ALA A 105 -1.47 -0.74 -4.09
C ALA A 105 -2.43 -1.93 -3.93
N ILE A 106 -1.91 -3.11 -3.59
CA ILE A 106 -2.70 -4.32 -3.34
C ILE A 106 -3.62 -4.12 -2.12
N LEU A 107 -3.09 -3.69 -0.99
CA LEU A 107 -3.87 -3.49 0.24
C LEU A 107 -4.95 -2.43 0.04
N PHE A 108 -4.62 -1.33 -0.64
CA PHE A 108 -5.58 -0.30 -0.99
C PHE A 108 -6.72 -0.86 -1.84
N ALA A 109 -6.40 -1.56 -2.94
CA ALA A 109 -7.41 -2.09 -3.85
C ALA A 109 -8.32 -3.14 -3.18
N MET A 110 -7.75 -3.99 -2.32
CA MET A 110 -8.52 -4.98 -1.55
C MET A 110 -9.43 -4.33 -0.50
N GLN A 111 -9.02 -3.22 0.10
CA GLN A 111 -9.83 -2.47 1.05
C GLN A 111 -11.01 -1.79 0.38
N GLU A 112 -10.80 -1.19 -0.80
CA GLU A 112 -11.84 -0.53 -1.57
C GLU A 112 -12.86 -1.52 -2.16
N HIS A 113 -12.41 -2.70 -2.58
CA HIS A 113 -13.23 -3.69 -3.30
C HIS A 113 -12.94 -5.13 -2.84
N PRO A 114 -13.27 -5.51 -1.61
CA PRO A 114 -12.77 -6.75 -0.98
C PRO A 114 -13.16 -8.06 -1.69
N HIS A 115 -14.11 -8.05 -2.61
CA HIS A 115 -14.58 -9.27 -3.31
C HIS A 115 -14.66 -9.12 -4.84
N ASP A 116 -14.23 -7.98 -5.38
CA ASP A 116 -14.25 -7.69 -6.82
C ASP A 116 -12.85 -7.81 -7.42
N TYR A 117 -12.40 -9.04 -7.69
CA TYR A 117 -11.04 -9.31 -8.18
C TYR A 117 -10.69 -8.63 -9.50
N PRO A 118 -11.59 -8.54 -10.50
CA PRO A 118 -11.34 -7.75 -11.69
C PRO A 118 -11.08 -6.28 -11.38
N LYS A 119 -11.87 -5.70 -10.48
CA LYS A 119 -11.72 -4.30 -10.10
C LYS A 119 -10.46 -4.05 -9.28
N ILE A 120 -10.10 -4.97 -8.39
CA ILE A 120 -8.81 -4.96 -7.67
C ILE A 120 -7.66 -4.93 -8.69
N SER A 121 -7.68 -5.83 -9.69
CA SER A 121 -6.65 -5.89 -10.73
C SER A 121 -6.51 -4.57 -11.49
N ASN A 122 -7.63 -3.97 -11.91
CA ASN A 122 -7.64 -2.71 -12.64
C ASN A 122 -7.09 -1.54 -11.79
N ILE A 123 -7.46 -1.47 -10.51
CA ILE A 123 -6.97 -0.43 -9.60
C ILE A 123 -5.45 -0.56 -9.40
N ILE A 124 -4.95 -1.78 -9.21
CA ILE A 124 -3.51 -2.00 -9.06
C ILE A 124 -2.76 -1.57 -10.33
N ALA A 125 -3.24 -1.96 -11.51
CA ALA A 125 -2.65 -1.58 -12.79
C ALA A 125 -2.63 -0.05 -12.97
N SER A 126 -3.77 0.62 -12.76
CA SER A 126 -3.87 2.09 -12.86
C SER A 126 -2.93 2.82 -11.90
N LYS A 127 -2.79 2.33 -10.66
CA LYS A 127 -1.84 2.92 -9.70
C LYS A 127 -0.39 2.78 -10.17
N PHE A 128 -0.05 1.67 -10.82
CA PHE A 128 1.28 1.49 -11.39
C PHE A 128 1.51 2.42 -12.58
N GLU A 129 0.52 2.63 -13.46
CA GLU A 129 0.57 3.58 -14.57
C GLU A 129 0.70 5.03 -14.09
N GLU A 130 0.06 5.38 -12.97
CA GLU A 130 0.18 6.71 -12.36
C GLU A 130 1.58 7.00 -11.80
N LYS A 131 2.29 5.96 -11.35
CA LYS A 131 3.60 6.12 -10.69
C LYS A 131 4.77 5.82 -11.59
N TYR A 132 4.65 4.86 -12.48
CA TYR A 132 5.71 4.36 -13.35
C TYR A 132 5.30 4.50 -14.81
N GLU A 133 6.22 4.96 -15.64
CA GLU A 133 5.96 5.12 -17.07
C GLU A 133 5.65 3.79 -17.77
N GLY A 134 4.81 3.86 -18.82
CA GLY A 134 4.40 2.72 -19.66
C GLY A 134 3.06 2.12 -19.25
N GLY A 135 2.60 1.18 -20.04
CA GLY A 135 1.39 0.42 -19.74
C GLY A 135 1.66 -0.66 -18.70
N TRP A 136 0.72 -0.88 -17.80
CA TRP A 136 0.80 -1.91 -16.77
C TRP A 136 -0.46 -2.77 -16.76
N SER A 137 -0.30 -4.03 -16.44
CA SER A 137 -1.40 -4.97 -16.23
C SER A 137 -1.23 -5.69 -14.91
N CYS A 138 -2.35 -6.02 -14.29
CA CYS A 138 -2.37 -6.81 -13.07
C CYS A 138 -3.32 -7.99 -13.23
N SER A 139 -2.92 -9.14 -12.71
CA SER A 139 -3.77 -10.29 -12.48
C SER A 139 -3.84 -10.58 -10.99
N PHE A 140 -5.04 -10.63 -10.46
CA PHE A 140 -5.32 -10.92 -9.06
C PHE A 140 -6.28 -12.12 -8.99
N VAL A 141 -5.78 -13.27 -8.55
CA VAL A 141 -6.55 -14.53 -8.54
C VAL A 141 -6.34 -15.30 -7.23
N LYS A 142 -7.37 -16.01 -6.80
CA LYS A 142 -7.28 -16.90 -5.63
C LYS A 142 -6.78 -18.28 -6.02
N GLU A 143 -7.22 -18.81 -7.15
CA GLU A 143 -6.83 -20.11 -7.69
C GLU A 143 -6.43 -19.98 -9.15
N GLY A 144 -5.61 -20.92 -9.64
CA GLY A 144 -5.16 -20.94 -11.03
C GLY A 144 -3.80 -20.26 -11.23
N GLY A 145 -3.42 -20.15 -12.48
CA GLY A 145 -2.24 -19.42 -12.94
C GLY A 145 -2.64 -18.41 -13.99
N THR A 146 -1.91 -17.32 -14.05
CA THR A 146 -2.06 -16.32 -15.10
C THR A 146 -0.73 -16.12 -15.79
N SER A 147 -0.73 -16.02 -17.10
CA SER A 147 0.41 -15.50 -17.86
C SER A 147 0.05 -14.10 -18.33
N LEU A 148 0.89 -13.14 -18.00
CA LEU A 148 0.85 -11.80 -18.57
C LEU A 148 2.07 -11.63 -19.49
N ASN A 149 1.88 -11.01 -20.63
CA ASN A 149 3.00 -10.56 -21.44
C ASN A 149 3.73 -9.47 -20.65
N CYS A 150 5.03 -9.63 -20.42
CA CYS A 150 5.81 -8.66 -19.67
C CYS A 150 6.87 -8.02 -20.57
N TYR A 151 7.06 -6.72 -20.35
CA TYR A 151 8.08 -5.91 -21.01
C TYR A 151 9.05 -5.37 -19.95
N GLY A 152 10.11 -6.11 -19.71
CA GLY A 152 11.22 -5.70 -18.86
C GLY A 152 10.97 -5.69 -17.35
N CYS A 153 9.70 -5.67 -16.88
CA CYS A 153 9.39 -5.67 -15.46
C CYS A 153 8.18 -6.56 -15.12
N VAL A 154 8.36 -7.42 -14.12
CA VAL A 154 7.28 -8.25 -13.57
C VAL A 154 7.48 -8.46 -12.07
N LEU A 155 6.39 -8.37 -11.32
CA LEU A 155 6.32 -8.77 -9.92
C LEU A 155 5.33 -9.93 -9.79
N LYS A 156 5.78 -11.06 -9.24
CA LYS A 156 4.93 -12.18 -8.85
C LYS A 156 4.87 -12.24 -7.35
N ILE A 157 3.67 -12.12 -6.80
CA ILE A 157 3.43 -11.90 -5.37
C ILE A 157 2.43 -12.95 -4.88
N LEU A 158 2.72 -13.56 -3.74
CA LEU A 158 1.74 -14.30 -2.95
C LEU A 158 1.34 -13.46 -1.75
N TYR A 159 0.05 -13.37 -1.48
CA TYR A 159 -0.50 -12.70 -0.32
C TYR A 159 -1.70 -13.51 0.21
N GLY A 160 -1.50 -14.23 1.31
CA GLY A 160 -2.47 -15.24 1.74
C GLY A 160 -2.71 -16.28 0.64
N ASP A 161 -3.97 -16.51 0.30
CA ASP A 161 -4.38 -17.44 -0.77
C ASP A 161 -4.32 -16.81 -2.17
N TYR A 162 -3.96 -15.54 -2.28
CA TYR A 162 -3.98 -14.81 -3.55
C TYR A 162 -2.63 -14.90 -4.28
N LYS A 163 -2.72 -15.10 -5.60
CA LYS A 163 -1.61 -14.99 -6.53
C LYS A 163 -1.79 -13.71 -7.34
N ILE A 164 -0.81 -12.84 -7.27
CA ILE A 164 -0.87 -11.52 -7.89
C ILE A 164 0.32 -11.39 -8.83
N THR A 165 0.05 -11.03 -10.06
CA THR A 165 1.10 -10.72 -11.05
C THR A 165 0.88 -9.30 -11.53
N ILE A 166 1.90 -8.46 -11.38
CA ILE A 166 1.91 -7.09 -11.90
C ILE A 166 3.01 -7.05 -12.96
N ALA A 167 2.68 -6.68 -14.18
CA ALA A 167 3.62 -6.69 -15.28
C ALA A 167 3.54 -5.40 -16.10
N LYS A 168 4.72 -4.87 -16.48
CA LYS A 168 4.81 -3.83 -17.50
C LYS A 168 4.51 -4.44 -18.86
N THR A 169 3.59 -3.88 -19.62
CA THR A 169 3.12 -4.39 -20.91
C THR A 169 3.59 -3.59 -22.11
N SER A 170 4.00 -2.34 -21.88
CA SER A 170 4.57 -1.46 -22.91
C SER A 170 5.49 -0.41 -22.29
N ASN A 171 6.35 0.18 -23.11
CA ASN A 171 7.15 1.35 -22.72
C ASN A 171 6.32 2.60 -22.64
#